data_a74f97c0d3c5434200a5a96978924b62
#
_entry.id   a74f97c0d3c5434200a5a96978924b62
#
_cell.length_a   1.000
_cell.length_b   1.000
_cell.length_c   1.000
_cell.angle_alpha   90.00
_cell.angle_beta   90.00
_cell.angle_gamma   90.00
#
_symmetry.space_group_name_H-M   'P 1'
#
loop_
_entity.id
_entity.type
_entity.pdbx_description
1 polymer ?
#
loop_
_entity_poly.entity_id
_entity_poly.type
_entity_poly.pdbx_seq_one_letter_code
_entity_poly.pdbx_strand_id
1 'polypeptide(L)'
;TGKRFWAHGPAGDAEPNAPAVLYWFKLQRNADKSVDFVPHLIDDNSGVGTQITAGDINGDGLPDVVSGNKKGLSVFLHQAKKVSKAEWEKAQPQPVAVK
;
A
#
# COMPACT_ATOMS: atom_id res chain seq x y z
N THR A 1 -3.48 5.23 1.99
CA THR A 1 -4.41 4.17 2.40
C THR A 1 -5.73 4.73 2.89
N GLY A 2 -6.81 3.95 2.82
CA GLY A 2 -8.14 4.38 3.23
C GLY A 2 -8.45 4.14 4.71
N LYS A 3 -9.64 4.53 5.15
CA LYS A 3 -10.10 4.38 6.54
C LYS A 3 -10.94 3.12 6.72
N ARG A 4 -10.36 1.98 6.48
CA ARG A 4 -11.00 0.69 6.75
C ARG A 4 -10.58 0.17 8.12
N PHE A 5 -11.21 -0.85 8.62
CA PHE A 5 -10.90 -1.44 9.91
C PHE A 5 -10.95 -0.44 11.08
N TRP A 6 -12.06 0.28 11.20
CA TRP A 6 -12.41 1.07 12.39
C TRP A 6 -11.34 2.09 12.81
N ALA A 7 -10.88 2.90 11.88
CA ALA A 7 -9.98 4.01 12.23
C ALA A 7 -10.62 4.92 13.29
N HIS A 8 -11.93 5.12 13.22
CA HIS A 8 -12.72 5.85 14.22
C HIS A 8 -13.71 4.93 14.94
N GLY A 9 -14.40 4.08 14.23
CA GLY A 9 -15.35 3.14 14.80
C GLY A 9 -16.16 2.40 13.74
N PRO A 10 -16.86 1.33 14.14
CA PRO A 10 -17.56 0.47 13.19
C PRO A 10 -18.73 1.16 12.49
N ALA A 11 -19.25 2.22 13.03
CA ALA A 11 -20.36 2.97 12.45
C ALA A 11 -19.95 4.28 11.77
N GLY A 12 -18.72 4.73 11.96
CA GLY A 12 -18.24 6.04 11.50
C GLY A 12 -17.34 5.98 10.27
N ASP A 13 -16.85 4.81 9.91
CA ASP A 13 -15.92 4.64 8.79
C ASP A 13 -16.59 4.01 7.58
N ALA A 14 -16.12 4.38 6.39
CA ALA A 14 -16.54 3.73 5.16
C ALA A 14 -15.99 2.29 5.11
N GLU A 15 -16.87 1.33 4.79
CA GLU A 15 -16.52 -0.08 4.66
C GLU A 15 -15.71 -0.63 5.84
N PRO A 16 -16.18 -0.50 7.08
CA PRO A 16 -15.38 -0.84 8.27
C PRO A 16 -15.00 -2.32 8.34
N ASN A 17 -15.78 -3.19 7.72
CA ASN A 17 -15.55 -4.64 7.68
C ASN A 17 -14.81 -5.12 6.44
N ALA A 18 -14.41 -4.22 5.55
CA ALA A 18 -13.58 -4.57 4.41
C ALA A 18 -12.15 -4.94 4.85
N PRO A 19 -11.37 -5.65 4.02
CA PRO A 19 -10.00 -6.01 4.35
C PRO A 19 -9.17 -4.80 4.79
N ALA A 20 -8.36 -4.98 5.83
CA ALA A 20 -7.47 -3.94 6.36
C ALA A 20 -6.24 -3.79 5.48
N VAL A 21 -6.41 -3.13 4.34
CA VAL A 21 -5.40 -3.02 3.30
C VAL A 21 -4.39 -1.92 3.56
N LEU A 22 -3.16 -2.16 3.13
CA LEU A 22 -2.08 -1.19 3.10
C LEU A 22 -1.53 -1.14 1.68
N TYR A 23 -1.53 0.05 1.07
CA TYR A 23 -1.03 0.29 -0.28
C TYR A 23 0.06 1.34 -0.29
N TRP A 24 0.99 1.24 -1.24
CA TRP A 24 1.77 2.37 -1.70
C TRP A 24 1.34 2.70 -3.14
N PHE A 25 1.48 3.96 -3.53
CA PHE A 25 1.05 4.44 -4.84
C PHE A 25 2.25 4.96 -5.60
N LYS A 26 2.51 4.33 -6.75
CA LYS A 26 3.58 4.77 -7.64
C LYS A 26 3.07 5.92 -8.50
N LEU A 27 3.75 7.05 -8.44
CA LEU A 27 3.47 8.15 -9.35
C LEU A 27 3.97 7.80 -10.76
N GLN A 28 3.06 7.83 -11.72
CA GLN A 28 3.37 7.62 -13.13
C GLN A 28 3.00 8.87 -13.92
N ARG A 29 3.98 9.43 -14.62
CA ARG A 29 3.76 10.55 -15.55
C ARG A 29 3.61 10.03 -16.95
N ASN A 30 2.51 10.39 -17.59
CA ASN A 30 2.16 9.95 -18.94
C ASN A 30 2.62 10.98 -20.00
N ALA A 31 2.71 10.53 -21.27
CA ALA A 31 3.16 11.37 -22.36
C ALA A 31 2.23 12.57 -22.64
N ASP A 32 0.94 12.44 -22.32
CA ASP A 32 -0.07 13.50 -22.45
C ASP A 32 -0.06 14.50 -21.29
N LYS A 33 0.94 14.41 -20.39
CA LYS A 33 1.08 15.21 -19.17
C LYS A 33 0.08 14.89 -18.05
N SER A 34 -0.75 13.88 -18.23
CA SER A 34 -1.56 13.36 -17.13
C SER A 34 -0.70 12.56 -16.14
N VAL A 35 -1.23 12.34 -14.95
CA VAL A 35 -0.55 11.65 -13.86
C VAL A 35 -1.48 10.58 -13.31
N ASP A 36 -0.93 9.38 -13.15
CA ASP A 36 -1.61 8.28 -12.47
C ASP A 36 -0.91 7.96 -11.15
N PHE A 37 -1.67 7.53 -10.16
CA PHE A 37 -1.18 6.94 -8.93
C PHE A 37 -1.51 5.45 -8.96
N VAL A 38 -0.54 4.63 -9.35
CA VAL A 38 -0.72 3.19 -9.52
C VAL A 38 -0.63 2.49 -8.17
N PRO A 39 -1.70 1.83 -7.69
CA PRO A 39 -1.72 1.19 -6.38
C PRO A 39 -0.94 -0.13 -6.40
N HIS A 40 -0.12 -0.31 -5.38
CA HIS A 40 0.59 -1.56 -5.10
C HIS A 40 0.24 -2.03 -3.70
N LEU A 41 -0.32 -3.22 -3.58
CA LEU A 41 -0.69 -3.78 -2.30
C LEU A 41 0.56 -4.20 -1.51
N ILE A 42 0.65 -3.76 -0.26
CA ILE A 42 1.67 -4.20 0.69
C ILE A 42 1.11 -5.36 1.51
N ASP A 43 -0.07 -5.18 2.09
CA ASP A 43 -0.73 -6.19 2.91
C ASP A 43 -2.24 -5.96 2.98
N ASP A 44 -3.01 -7.00 3.25
CA ASP A 44 -4.47 -6.93 3.29
C ASP A 44 -5.07 -7.23 4.68
N ASN A 45 -4.24 -7.39 5.69
CA ASN A 45 -4.69 -7.72 7.05
C ASN A 45 -3.98 -6.92 8.17
N SER A 46 -3.35 -5.83 7.88
CA SER A 46 -2.59 -5.05 8.85
C SER A 46 -2.80 -3.55 8.75
N GLY A 47 -3.34 -3.11 7.65
CA GLY A 47 -3.42 -1.72 7.27
C GLY A 47 -4.56 -1.06 7.90
N VAL A 48 -4.95 -0.18 7.62
CA VAL A 48 -5.25 1.16 7.30
C VAL A 48 -4.97 2.02 8.51
N GLY A 49 -3.96 2.78 8.40
CA GLY A 49 -3.40 3.45 9.52
C GLY A 49 -4.16 4.68 9.94
N THR A 50 -4.33 4.79 11.23
CA THR A 50 -4.35 6.07 11.87
C THR A 50 -2.94 6.66 11.91
N GLN A 51 -1.91 5.81 11.90
CA GLN A 51 -0.50 6.21 11.83
C GLN A 51 0.26 5.32 10.84
N ILE A 52 0.89 5.95 9.84
CA ILE A 52 1.76 5.28 8.88
C ILE A 52 3.04 6.11 8.74
N THR A 53 4.16 5.43 8.80
CA THR A 53 5.48 6.04 8.58
C THR A 53 6.27 5.19 7.58
N ALA A 54 6.98 5.85 6.68
CA ALA A 54 7.91 5.20 5.77
C ALA A 54 9.33 5.70 6.04
N GLY A 55 10.28 4.79 6.05
CA GLY A 55 11.69 5.10 6.26
C GLY A 55 12.53 3.84 6.29
N ASP A 56 13.83 3.98 6.15
CA ASP A 56 14.77 2.86 6.21
C ASP A 56 15.03 2.47 7.67
N ILE A 57 14.41 1.38 8.11
CA ILE A 57 14.48 0.94 9.51
C ILE A 57 15.70 0.07 9.77
N ASN A 58 16.09 -0.74 8.80
CA ASN A 58 17.17 -1.71 8.94
C ASN A 58 18.51 -1.28 8.32
N GLY A 59 18.59 -0.09 7.73
CA GLY A 59 19.83 0.47 7.20
C GLY A 59 20.26 -0.09 5.84
N ASP A 60 19.34 -0.69 5.08
CA ASP A 60 19.66 -1.29 3.77
C ASP A 60 19.48 -0.31 2.59
N GLY A 61 19.10 0.93 2.85
CA GLY A 61 18.89 1.96 1.82
C GLY A 61 17.52 1.91 1.15
N LEU A 62 16.66 0.97 1.52
CA LEU A 62 15.31 0.83 0.98
C LEU A 62 14.27 1.35 1.99
N PRO A 63 13.19 1.99 1.53
CA PRO A 63 12.15 2.45 2.44
C PRO A 63 11.30 1.28 2.94
N ASP A 64 11.17 1.18 4.24
CA ASP A 64 10.29 0.26 4.93
C ASP A 64 9.02 0.99 5.37
N VAL A 65 7.98 0.26 5.77
CA VAL A 65 6.72 0.84 6.22
C VAL A 65 6.36 0.33 7.60
N VAL A 66 5.95 1.25 8.46
CA VAL A 66 5.39 0.95 9.80
C VAL A 66 3.95 1.43 9.84
N SER A 67 3.04 0.56 10.22
CA SER A 67 1.62 0.87 10.37
C SER A 67 1.13 0.56 11.76
N GLY A 68 0.45 1.52 12.39
CA GLY A 68 -0.19 1.36 13.70
C GLY A 68 -1.68 1.65 13.62
N ASN A 69 -2.50 0.74 14.14
CA ASN A 69 -3.95 0.85 14.18
C ASN A 69 -4.54 -0.08 15.25
N LYS A 70 -5.86 -0.30 15.24
CA LYS A 70 -6.55 -1.17 16.20
C LYS A 70 -6.14 -2.64 16.14
N LYS A 71 -5.53 -3.10 15.03
CA LYS A 71 -4.95 -4.44 14.94
C LYS A 71 -3.59 -4.55 15.61
N GLY A 72 -2.95 -3.44 15.91
CA GLY A 72 -1.63 -3.37 16.52
C GLY A 72 -0.61 -2.66 15.64
N LEU A 73 0.66 -2.97 15.88
CA LEU A 73 1.80 -2.43 15.13
C LEU A 73 2.30 -3.47 14.14
N SER A 74 2.49 -3.05 12.90
CA SER A 74 3.05 -3.88 11.83
C SER A 74 4.24 -3.19 11.19
N VAL A 75 5.29 -3.96 10.93
CA VAL A 75 6.50 -3.50 10.26
C VAL A 75 6.70 -4.31 8.98
N PHE A 76 6.88 -3.62 7.86
CA PHE A 76 7.09 -4.23 6.55
C PHE A 76 8.47 -3.83 6.04
N LEU A 77 9.38 -4.78 6.02
CA LEU A 77 10.72 -4.57 5.48
C LEU A 77 10.69 -4.72 3.95
N HIS A 78 11.18 -3.72 3.27
CA HIS A 78 11.29 -3.73 1.83
C HIS A 78 12.35 -4.74 1.38
N GLN A 79 11.94 -5.70 0.57
CA GLN A 79 12.84 -6.67 -0.03
C GLN A 79 12.81 -6.52 -1.55
N ALA A 80 13.97 -6.34 -2.14
CA ALA A 80 14.13 -6.25 -3.58
C ALA A 80 14.86 -7.48 -4.11
N LYS A 81 14.43 -7.99 -5.25
CA LYS A 81 15.13 -9.05 -5.97
C LYS A 81 15.24 -8.71 -7.45
N LYS A 82 16.32 -9.14 -8.08
CA LYS A 82 16.45 -9.03 -9.54
C LYS A 82 15.59 -10.08 -10.21
N VAL A 83 14.81 -9.65 -11.18
CA VAL A 83 13.96 -10.52 -12.00
C VAL A 83 14.13 -10.16 -13.46
N SER A 84 13.68 -11.02 -14.38
CA SER A 84 13.63 -10.69 -15.79
C SER A 84 12.59 -9.60 -16.06
N LYS A 85 12.73 -8.89 -17.18
CA LYS A 85 11.74 -7.89 -17.59
C LYS A 85 10.35 -8.48 -17.74
N ALA A 86 10.25 -9.70 -18.27
CA ALA A 86 8.97 -10.40 -18.44
C ALA A 86 8.30 -10.70 -17.09
N GLU A 87 9.07 -11.15 -16.09
CA GLU A 87 8.55 -11.38 -14.74
C GLU A 87 8.09 -10.09 -14.07
N TRP A 88 8.87 -9.01 -14.24
CA TRP A 88 8.52 -7.71 -13.73
C TRP A 88 7.22 -7.17 -14.32
N GLU A 89 7.05 -7.29 -15.64
CA GLU A 89 5.83 -6.85 -16.34
C GLU A 89 4.59 -7.64 -15.87
N LYS A 90 4.71 -8.95 -15.66
CA LYS A 90 3.62 -9.78 -15.14
C LYS A 90 3.23 -9.42 -13.71
N ALA A 91 4.16 -8.94 -12.91
CA ALA A 91 3.93 -8.60 -11.52
C ALA A 91 3.32 -7.20 -11.33
N GLN A 92 3.21 -6.40 -12.39
CA GLN A 92 2.62 -5.07 -12.29
C GLN A 92 1.11 -5.16 -12.01
N PRO A 93 0.56 -4.20 -11.24
CA PRO A 93 -0.88 -4.14 -11.02
C PRO A 93 -1.63 -4.05 -12.34
N GLN A 94 -2.67 -4.84 -12.48
CA GLN A 94 -3.53 -4.77 -13.66
C GLN A 94 -4.52 -3.61 -13.51
N PRO A 95 -4.87 -2.91 -14.61
CA PRO A 95 -5.91 -1.89 -14.56
C PRO A 95 -7.24 -2.48 -14.08
N VAL A 96 -7.87 -1.81 -13.14
CA VAL A 96 -9.22 -2.18 -12.73
C VAL A 96 -10.19 -1.67 -13.79
N ALA A 97 -11.01 -2.57 -14.33
CA ALA A 97 -12.06 -2.17 -15.26
C ALA A 97 -13.06 -1.26 -14.54
N VAL A 98 -13.18 -0.05 -15.02
CA VAL A 98 -14.23 0.88 -14.56
C VAL A 98 -15.52 0.50 -15.26
N LYS A 99 -16.49 0.09 -14.47
CA LYS A 99 -17.85 -0.18 -14.99
C LYS A 99 -18.67 1.08 -15.05
#